data_6959fe8778cbeabf7a6d31b62e5ec8fc
#
_entry.id   6959fe8778cbeabf7a6d31b62e5ec8fc
#
_cell.length_a   1.000
_cell.length_b   1.000
_cell.length_c   1.000
_cell.angle_alpha   90.00
_cell.angle_beta   90.00
_cell.angle_gamma   90.00
#
_symmetry.space_group_name_H-M   'P 1'
#
loop_
_entity.id
_entity.type
_entity.pdbx_description
1 polymer ?
#
loop_
_entity_poly.entity_id
_entity_poly.type
_entity_poly.pdbx_seq_one_letter_code
_entity_poly.pdbx_strand_id
1 'polypeptide(L)'
;MKLIYRIALRLSLILIPLMALWATLFYFMMVEEINDEADDTLEDYSELIIIRMLAGRELPSLNSGSNNSYSITPIDEAYASSKPHIEYYDAEVYIPEKEETEPARILSTIFLDNDDNYYELKVAIPTFEKDDLVRTILFWIILLYFVLLITIIGSTIWIFHRSMRPLYALLHWIDNYTPGRHNTPVPND
;
A
#
# COMPACT_ATOMS: atom_id res chain seq x y z
N MET A 1 -4.22 -40.91 -1.41
CA MET A 1 -4.65 -39.68 -0.73
C MET A 1 -3.57 -39.01 0.13
N LYS A 2 -2.82 -39.73 0.98
CA LYS A 2 -1.77 -39.15 1.87
C LYS A 2 -0.65 -38.36 1.13
N LEU A 3 -0.29 -38.75 -0.11
CA LEU A 3 0.79 -38.10 -0.88
C LEU A 3 0.38 -36.69 -1.36
N ILE A 4 -0.85 -36.56 -1.86
CA ILE A 4 -1.39 -35.29 -2.39
C ILE A 4 -1.41 -34.22 -1.28
N TYR A 5 -1.96 -34.57 -0.11
CA TYR A 5 -1.99 -33.68 1.04
C TYR A 5 -0.60 -33.28 1.51
N ARG A 6 0.38 -34.17 1.42
CA ARG A 6 1.76 -33.90 1.80
C ARG A 6 2.44 -32.93 0.83
N ILE A 7 2.14 -33.07 -0.47
CA ILE A 7 2.65 -32.14 -1.51
C ILE A 7 1.98 -30.75 -1.34
N ALA A 8 0.66 -30.72 -1.20
CA ALA A 8 -0.08 -29.49 -1.00
C ALA A 8 0.39 -28.74 0.27
N LEU A 9 0.60 -29.48 1.37
CA LEU A 9 1.09 -28.91 2.62
C LEU A 9 2.49 -28.31 2.47
N ARG A 10 3.40 -29.02 1.78
CA ARG A 10 4.78 -28.51 1.54
C ARG A 10 4.75 -27.27 0.65
N LEU A 11 3.91 -27.26 -0.38
CA LEU A 11 3.74 -26.11 -1.27
C LEU A 11 3.21 -24.91 -0.49
N SER A 12 2.16 -25.11 0.33
CA SER A 12 1.60 -24.06 1.18
C SER A 12 2.63 -23.49 2.17
N LEU A 13 3.47 -24.37 2.75
CA LEU A 13 4.50 -23.98 3.73
C LEU A 13 5.60 -23.10 3.12
N ILE A 14 5.85 -23.22 1.81
CA ILE A 14 6.78 -22.34 1.07
C ILE A 14 6.05 -21.08 0.61
N LEU A 15 4.81 -21.23 0.15
CA LEU A 15 4.06 -20.13 -0.45
C LEU A 15 3.67 -19.06 0.59
N ILE A 16 3.25 -19.47 1.79
CA ILE A 16 2.82 -18.55 2.86
C ILE A 16 3.92 -17.56 3.24
N PRO A 17 5.16 -17.97 3.59
CA PRO A 17 6.21 -17.01 3.93
C PRO A 17 6.64 -16.15 2.74
N LEU A 18 6.62 -16.69 1.51
CA LEU A 18 6.90 -15.91 0.32
C LEU A 18 5.86 -14.81 0.11
N MET A 19 4.59 -15.14 0.27
CA MET A 19 3.49 -14.16 0.18
C MET A 19 3.55 -13.12 1.30
N ALA A 20 3.90 -13.53 2.52
CA ALA A 20 4.08 -12.60 3.63
C ALA A 20 5.23 -11.62 3.37
N LEU A 21 6.34 -12.10 2.81
CA LEU A 21 7.46 -11.26 2.41
C LEU A 21 7.04 -10.22 1.37
N TRP A 22 6.35 -10.64 0.30
CA TRP A 22 5.84 -9.74 -0.74
C TRP A 22 4.84 -8.73 -0.21
N ALA A 23 3.91 -9.14 0.65
CA ALA A 23 2.96 -8.23 1.26
C ALA A 23 3.65 -7.17 2.12
N THR A 24 4.69 -7.56 2.86
CA THR A 24 5.48 -6.64 3.69
C THR A 24 6.25 -5.64 2.83
N LEU A 25 6.93 -6.11 1.77
CA LEU A 25 7.64 -5.22 0.84
C LEU A 25 6.69 -4.25 0.16
N PHE A 26 5.54 -4.73 -0.30
CA PHE A 26 4.53 -3.88 -0.95
C PHE A 26 3.96 -2.83 0.01
N TYR A 27 3.75 -3.20 1.27
CA TYR A 27 3.30 -2.25 2.29
C TYR A 27 4.30 -1.09 2.45
N PHE A 28 5.59 -1.37 2.60
CA PHE A 28 6.60 -0.33 2.75
C PHE A 28 6.70 0.56 1.51
N MET A 29 6.73 -0.03 0.31
CA MET A 29 6.76 0.74 -0.94
C MET A 29 5.53 1.65 -1.07
N MET A 30 4.36 1.17 -0.67
CA MET A 30 3.13 1.94 -0.76
C MET A 30 3.07 3.09 0.24
N VAL A 31 3.55 2.87 1.48
CA VAL A 31 3.64 3.95 2.48
C VAL A 31 4.62 5.03 2.03
N GLU A 32 5.74 4.65 1.44
CA GLU A 32 6.74 5.57 0.87
C GLU A 32 6.11 6.41 -0.26
N GLU A 33 5.49 5.77 -1.25
CA GLU A 33 4.82 6.45 -2.37
C GLU A 33 3.75 7.43 -1.92
N ILE A 34 2.93 7.05 -0.92
CA ILE A 34 1.90 7.96 -0.38
C ILE A 34 2.53 9.15 0.35
N ASN A 35 3.68 8.95 1.01
CA ASN A 35 4.40 10.06 1.64
C ASN A 35 4.97 11.03 0.61
N ASP A 36 5.60 10.50 -0.43
CA ASP A 36 6.18 11.30 -1.50
C ASP A 36 5.10 12.13 -2.22
N GLU A 37 3.94 11.53 -2.54
CA GLU A 37 2.80 12.25 -3.12
C GLU A 37 2.25 13.34 -2.20
N ALA A 38 2.23 13.09 -0.88
CA ALA A 38 1.81 14.10 0.09
C ALA A 38 2.82 15.25 0.17
N ASP A 39 4.12 14.97 0.11
CA ASP A 39 5.18 15.95 0.14
C ASP A 39 5.15 16.83 -1.13
N ASP A 40 4.97 16.22 -2.31
CA ASP A 40 4.79 16.94 -3.59
C ASP A 40 3.55 17.87 -3.56
N THR A 41 2.44 17.38 -3.03
CA THR A 41 1.21 18.19 -2.90
C THR A 41 1.42 19.38 -1.95
N LEU A 42 2.17 19.19 -0.86
CA LEU A 42 2.51 20.27 0.08
C LEU A 42 3.42 21.31 -0.57
N GLU A 43 4.39 20.87 -1.38
CA GLU A 43 5.31 21.75 -2.10
C GLU A 43 4.55 22.62 -3.10
N ASP A 44 3.72 22.01 -3.97
CA ASP A 44 2.88 22.72 -4.94
C ASP A 44 1.98 23.78 -4.27
N TYR A 45 1.36 23.40 -3.14
CA TYR A 45 0.48 24.32 -2.41
C TYR A 45 1.26 25.43 -1.73
N SER A 46 2.45 25.15 -1.19
CA SER A 46 3.33 26.16 -0.59
C SER A 46 3.80 27.18 -1.62
N GLU A 47 4.23 26.72 -2.80
CA GLU A 47 4.62 27.59 -3.92
C GLU A 47 3.46 28.50 -4.36
N LEU A 48 2.26 27.95 -4.46
CA LEU A 48 1.07 28.73 -4.82
C LEU A 48 0.79 29.86 -3.81
N ILE A 49 0.95 29.59 -2.50
CA ILE A 49 0.75 30.59 -1.44
C ILE A 49 1.83 31.68 -1.53
N ILE A 50 3.11 31.30 -1.68
CA ILE A 50 4.23 32.21 -1.79
C ILE A 50 4.05 33.12 -3.01
N ILE A 51 3.77 32.57 -4.18
CA ILE A 51 3.56 33.32 -5.42
C ILE A 51 2.40 34.30 -5.28
N ARG A 52 1.28 33.92 -4.66
CA ARG A 52 0.15 34.82 -4.43
C ARG A 52 0.48 35.95 -3.47
N MET A 53 1.19 35.64 -2.39
CA MET A 53 1.64 36.63 -1.41
C MET A 53 2.58 37.67 -2.04
N LEU A 54 3.60 37.20 -2.78
CA LEU A 54 4.56 38.10 -3.47
C LEU A 54 3.89 38.93 -4.58
N ALA A 55 2.82 38.42 -5.20
CA ALA A 55 2.04 39.13 -6.21
C ALA A 55 0.99 40.09 -5.61
N GLY A 56 0.85 40.17 -4.28
CA GLY A 56 -0.18 40.97 -3.60
C GLY A 56 -1.61 40.51 -3.91
N ARG A 57 -1.80 39.23 -4.24
CA ARG A 57 -3.10 38.66 -4.54
C ARG A 57 -3.77 38.09 -3.28
N GLU A 58 -5.07 37.98 -3.31
CA GLU A 58 -5.81 37.32 -2.22
C GLU A 58 -5.32 35.88 -2.04
N LEU A 59 -4.99 35.52 -0.79
CA LEU A 59 -4.59 34.17 -0.40
C LEU A 59 -5.80 33.26 -0.44
N PRO A 60 -5.62 31.94 -0.68
CA PRO A 60 -6.70 30.99 -0.62
C PRO A 60 -7.41 31.05 0.75
N SER A 61 -8.75 31.07 0.75
CA SER A 61 -9.46 30.99 2.03
C SER A 61 -9.23 29.62 2.64
N LEU A 62 -9.00 29.56 3.96
CA LEU A 62 -8.86 28.31 4.72
C LEU A 62 -10.06 27.34 4.53
N ASN A 63 -11.21 27.87 4.09
CA ASN A 63 -12.47 27.15 3.87
C ASN A 63 -12.78 26.86 2.39
N SER A 64 -11.81 26.93 1.48
CA SER A 64 -12.06 26.75 0.04
C SER A 64 -12.26 25.28 -0.41
N GLY A 65 -12.61 24.38 0.52
CA GLY A 65 -12.91 22.96 0.21
C GLY A 65 -11.67 22.07 0.05
N SER A 66 -10.47 22.61 0.15
CA SER A 66 -9.25 21.83 0.32
C SER A 66 -9.02 21.63 1.83
N ASN A 67 -8.80 20.38 2.24
CA ASN A 67 -8.45 20.06 3.64
C ASN A 67 -7.08 20.64 4.08
N ASN A 68 -6.43 21.45 3.23
CA ASN A 68 -5.12 22.00 3.48
C ASN A 68 -5.21 23.27 4.32
N SER A 69 -4.50 23.31 5.41
CA SER A 69 -4.34 24.51 6.24
C SER A 69 -2.95 25.11 6.04
N TYR A 70 -2.84 26.41 6.21
CA TYR A 70 -1.54 27.09 6.17
C TYR A 70 -1.46 28.18 7.24
N SER A 71 -0.23 28.50 7.66
CA SER A 71 0.07 29.64 8.51
C SER A 71 1.33 30.36 8.02
N ILE A 72 1.30 31.70 8.04
CA ILE A 72 2.43 32.52 7.66
C ILE A 72 2.83 33.35 8.89
N THR A 73 4.09 33.22 9.32
CA THR A 73 4.61 33.90 10.50
C THR A 73 5.86 34.66 10.13
N PRO A 74 5.92 35.99 10.44
CA PRO A 74 7.15 36.75 10.27
C PRO A 74 8.21 36.25 11.25
N ILE A 75 9.45 36.10 10.76
CA ILE A 75 10.60 35.60 11.53
C ILE A 75 11.79 36.53 11.37
N ASP A 76 12.73 36.44 12.26
CA ASP A 76 13.99 37.21 12.17
C ASP A 76 15.05 36.45 11.36
N GLU A 77 16.04 37.18 10.84
CA GLU A 77 17.12 36.60 10.03
C GLU A 77 17.94 35.55 10.79
N ALA A 78 18.11 35.72 12.11
CA ALA A 78 18.85 34.79 12.93
C ALA A 78 18.14 33.42 13.00
N TYR A 79 16.81 33.43 13.12
CA TYR A 79 15.99 32.25 13.10
C TYR A 79 15.99 31.60 11.71
N ALA A 80 15.82 32.41 10.66
CA ALA A 80 15.85 31.92 9.27
C ALA A 80 17.16 31.21 8.92
N SER A 81 18.29 31.74 9.40
CA SER A 81 19.63 31.17 9.16
C SER A 81 19.90 29.90 9.96
N SER A 82 19.14 29.61 11.01
CA SER A 82 19.33 28.48 11.89
C SER A 82 18.56 27.23 11.45
N LYS A 83 17.58 27.39 10.55
CA LYS A 83 16.72 26.31 10.07
C LYS A 83 17.00 25.92 8.62
N PRO A 84 16.69 24.67 8.24
CA PRO A 84 16.69 24.28 6.83
C PRO A 84 15.62 25.06 6.05
N HIS A 85 15.88 25.30 4.77
CA HIS A 85 14.97 26.07 3.91
C HIS A 85 13.62 25.37 3.72
N ILE A 86 13.62 24.04 3.71
CA ILE A 86 12.43 23.17 3.60
C ILE A 86 12.58 22.05 4.62
N GLU A 87 11.54 21.80 5.38
CA GLU A 87 11.47 20.73 6.38
C GLU A 87 10.10 20.08 6.33
N TYR A 88 10.07 18.72 6.20
CA TYR A 88 8.86 17.92 6.28
C TYR A 88 8.82 17.16 7.59
N TYR A 89 7.69 17.22 8.27
CA TYR A 89 7.50 16.48 9.52
C TYR A 89 6.02 16.16 9.76
N ASP A 90 5.77 15.12 10.57
CA ASP A 90 4.43 14.76 10.99
C ASP A 90 4.11 15.40 12.34
N ALA A 91 2.94 16.01 12.48
CA ALA A 91 2.45 16.57 13.73
C ALA A 91 0.93 16.53 13.81
N GLU A 92 0.42 16.71 15.02
CA GLU A 92 -1.01 16.86 15.23
C GLU A 92 -1.44 18.32 15.00
N VAL A 93 -2.47 18.51 14.17
CA VAL A 93 -3.03 19.82 13.86
C VAL A 93 -4.48 19.88 14.32
N TYR A 94 -4.83 20.92 15.06
CA TYR A 94 -6.21 21.16 15.45
C TYR A 94 -7.01 21.72 14.26
N ILE A 95 -8.11 21.04 13.92
CA ILE A 95 -9.02 21.45 12.84
C ILE A 95 -10.24 22.10 13.48
N PRO A 96 -10.38 23.45 13.40
CA PRO A 96 -11.45 24.16 14.08
C PRO A 96 -12.87 23.76 13.61
N GLU A 97 -13.02 23.32 12.36
CA GLU A 97 -14.29 22.96 11.75
C GLU A 97 -14.84 21.63 12.29
N LYS A 98 -13.95 20.73 12.72
CA LYS A 98 -14.31 19.42 13.30
C LYS A 98 -14.21 19.40 14.82
N GLU A 99 -13.64 20.47 15.42
CA GLU A 99 -13.31 20.52 16.86
C GLU A 99 -12.43 19.35 17.33
N GLU A 100 -11.64 18.77 16.41
CA GLU A 100 -10.79 17.62 16.64
C GLU A 100 -9.33 17.91 16.26
N THR A 101 -8.41 17.17 16.90
CA THR A 101 -6.99 17.21 16.54
C THR A 101 -6.70 15.98 15.67
N GLU A 102 -6.19 16.21 14.48
CA GLU A 102 -5.89 15.15 13.52
C GLU A 102 -4.39 15.11 13.20
N PRO A 103 -3.83 13.93 12.95
CA PRO A 103 -2.47 13.81 12.45
C PRO A 103 -2.37 14.44 11.05
N ALA A 104 -1.33 15.22 10.83
CA ALA A 104 -1.09 15.90 9.57
C ALA A 104 0.38 15.83 9.18
N ARG A 105 0.63 15.77 7.87
CA ARG A 105 1.94 16.00 7.29
C ARG A 105 2.12 17.50 7.09
N ILE A 106 3.25 18.04 7.53
CA ILE A 106 3.53 19.48 7.51
C ILE A 106 4.79 19.74 6.70
N LEU A 107 4.70 20.71 5.81
CA LEU A 107 5.85 21.34 5.18
C LEU A 107 6.07 22.71 5.84
N SER A 108 7.28 22.96 6.31
CA SER A 108 7.74 24.27 6.77
C SER A 108 8.79 24.80 5.79
N THR A 109 8.54 25.98 5.21
CA THR A 109 9.48 26.63 4.30
C THR A 109 9.69 28.09 4.68
N ILE A 110 10.89 28.62 4.42
CA ILE A 110 11.26 29.97 4.69
C ILE A 110 11.41 30.73 3.37
N PHE A 111 10.80 31.89 3.27
CA PHE A 111 10.90 32.74 2.09
C PHE A 111 11.04 34.20 2.45
N LEU A 112 11.47 35.01 1.48
CA LEU A 112 11.59 36.49 1.58
C LEU A 112 10.42 37.12 0.83
N ASP A 113 9.89 38.21 1.41
CA ASP A 113 8.96 39.07 0.69
C ASP A 113 9.69 40.10 -0.20
N ASN A 114 8.93 40.96 -0.87
CA ASN A 114 9.47 41.98 -1.73
C ASN A 114 10.21 43.11 -0.98
N ASP A 115 10.07 43.19 0.34
CA ASP A 115 10.69 44.17 1.24
C ASP A 115 11.84 43.55 2.06
N ASP A 116 12.35 42.38 1.66
CA ASP A 116 13.43 41.62 2.30
C ASP A 116 13.10 41.14 3.73
N ASN A 117 11.81 40.99 4.08
CA ASN A 117 11.42 40.39 5.35
C ASN A 117 11.31 38.89 5.23
N TYR A 118 11.78 38.18 6.27
CA TYR A 118 11.70 36.70 6.34
C TYR A 118 10.35 36.24 6.90
N TYR A 119 9.79 35.25 6.25
CA TYR A 119 8.57 34.60 6.68
C TYR A 119 8.75 33.07 6.72
N GLU A 120 8.18 32.43 7.73
CA GLU A 120 8.00 31.00 7.80
C GLU A 120 6.56 30.65 7.33
N LEU A 121 6.46 29.90 6.26
CA LEU A 121 5.19 29.31 5.81
C LEU A 121 5.13 27.86 6.27
N LYS A 122 4.09 27.51 7.01
CA LYS A 122 3.74 26.13 7.32
C LYS A 122 2.47 25.76 6.61
N VAL A 123 2.53 24.67 5.87
CA VAL A 123 1.38 24.07 5.18
C VAL A 123 1.15 22.68 5.75
N ALA A 124 -0.09 22.34 6.03
CA ALA A 124 -0.45 21.06 6.61
C ALA A 124 -1.55 20.37 5.81
N ILE A 125 -1.39 19.08 5.57
CA ILE A 125 -2.40 18.19 4.98
C ILE A 125 -2.76 17.13 6.02
N PRO A 126 -4.03 16.98 6.40
CA PRO A 126 -4.45 15.89 7.30
C PRO A 126 -4.15 14.51 6.71
N THR A 127 -3.58 13.62 7.52
CA THR A 127 -3.15 12.28 7.08
C THR A 127 -4.13 11.16 7.49
N PHE A 128 -5.25 11.49 8.12
CA PHE A 128 -6.24 10.49 8.56
C PHE A 128 -6.83 9.66 7.41
N GLU A 129 -7.09 10.28 6.27
CA GLU A 129 -7.57 9.57 5.06
C GLU A 129 -6.50 8.61 4.50
N LYS A 130 -5.22 8.93 4.69
CA LYS A 130 -4.09 8.12 4.30
C LYS A 130 -4.02 6.81 5.06
N ASP A 131 -4.17 6.84 6.39
CA ASP A 131 -4.15 5.63 7.22
C ASP A 131 -5.32 4.69 6.87
N ASP A 132 -6.49 5.24 6.57
CA ASP A 132 -7.64 4.47 6.14
C ASP A 132 -7.46 3.88 4.73
N LEU A 133 -6.85 4.63 3.81
CA LEU A 133 -6.48 4.14 2.48
C LEU A 133 -5.48 2.99 2.58
N VAL A 134 -4.38 3.15 3.34
CA VAL A 134 -3.36 2.12 3.55
C VAL A 134 -4.00 0.86 4.15
N ARG A 135 -4.84 1.00 5.18
CA ARG A 135 -5.54 -0.11 5.82
C ARG A 135 -6.48 -0.83 4.85
N THR A 136 -7.23 -0.07 4.06
CA THR A 136 -8.16 -0.62 3.06
C THR A 136 -7.42 -1.40 1.98
N ILE A 137 -6.34 -0.86 1.45
CA ILE A 137 -5.53 -1.51 0.43
C ILE A 137 -4.86 -2.75 0.98
N LEU A 138 -4.32 -2.69 2.21
CA LEU A 138 -3.74 -3.85 2.90
C LEU A 138 -4.77 -4.99 3.06
N PHE A 139 -6.00 -4.66 3.43
CA PHE A 139 -7.09 -5.63 3.52
C PHE A 139 -7.36 -6.30 2.16
N TRP A 140 -7.45 -5.54 1.07
CA TRP A 140 -7.67 -6.09 -0.27
C TRP A 140 -6.51 -6.95 -0.75
N ILE A 141 -5.27 -6.57 -0.44
CA ILE A 141 -4.07 -7.36 -0.76
C ILE A 141 -4.10 -8.69 -0.02
N ILE A 142 -4.35 -8.69 1.28
CA ILE A 142 -4.44 -9.91 2.09
C ILE A 142 -5.56 -10.82 1.56
N LEU A 143 -6.72 -10.25 1.25
CA LEU A 143 -7.83 -11.00 0.67
C LEU A 143 -7.45 -11.63 -0.68
N LEU A 144 -6.82 -10.88 -1.57
CA LEU A 144 -6.37 -11.35 -2.88
C LEU A 144 -5.37 -12.50 -2.74
N TYR A 145 -4.41 -12.39 -1.81
CA TYR A 145 -3.46 -13.45 -1.52
C TYR A 145 -4.14 -14.72 -0.99
N PHE A 146 -5.16 -14.57 -0.15
CA PHE A 146 -5.92 -15.71 0.36
C PHE A 146 -6.66 -16.45 -0.76
N VAL A 147 -7.28 -15.70 -1.67
CA VAL A 147 -7.95 -16.27 -2.86
C VAL A 147 -6.93 -16.96 -3.76
N LEU A 148 -5.78 -16.34 -4.00
CA LEU A 148 -4.71 -16.93 -4.80
C LEU A 148 -4.19 -18.23 -4.19
N LEU A 149 -3.95 -18.26 -2.88
CA LEU A 149 -3.51 -19.46 -2.16
C LEU A 149 -4.53 -20.62 -2.31
N ILE A 150 -5.81 -20.33 -2.08
CA ILE A 150 -6.88 -21.31 -2.24
C ILE A 150 -6.94 -21.83 -3.67
N THR A 151 -6.80 -20.94 -4.65
CA THR A 151 -6.81 -21.30 -6.08
C THR A 151 -5.64 -22.21 -6.45
N ILE A 152 -4.43 -21.92 -5.97
CA ILE A 152 -3.23 -22.73 -6.23
C ILE A 152 -3.39 -24.12 -5.58
N ILE A 153 -3.82 -24.17 -4.32
CA ILE A 153 -4.03 -25.46 -3.63
C ILE A 153 -5.13 -26.28 -4.32
N GLY A 154 -6.26 -25.63 -4.64
CA GLY A 154 -7.39 -26.27 -5.31
C GLY A 154 -7.01 -26.81 -6.69
N SER A 155 -6.33 -26.00 -7.50
CA SER A 155 -5.86 -26.44 -8.83
C SER A 155 -4.84 -27.57 -8.74
N THR A 156 -3.91 -27.52 -7.79
CA THR A 156 -2.94 -28.60 -7.57
C THR A 156 -3.63 -29.92 -7.23
N ILE A 157 -4.61 -29.90 -6.32
CA ILE A 157 -5.38 -31.08 -5.95
C ILE A 157 -6.20 -31.60 -7.15
N TRP A 158 -6.85 -30.70 -7.89
CA TRP A 158 -7.65 -31.05 -9.05
C TRP A 158 -6.83 -31.69 -10.18
N ILE A 159 -5.71 -31.06 -10.55
CA ILE A 159 -4.78 -31.55 -11.59
C ILE A 159 -4.24 -32.93 -11.18
N PHE A 160 -3.83 -33.08 -9.91
CA PHE A 160 -3.29 -34.34 -9.44
C PHE A 160 -4.34 -35.46 -9.48
N HIS A 161 -5.58 -35.21 -9.03
CA HIS A 161 -6.67 -36.17 -9.11
C HIS A 161 -6.97 -36.59 -10.55
N ARG A 162 -6.98 -35.65 -11.47
CA ARG A 162 -7.23 -35.91 -12.89
C ARG A 162 -6.07 -36.66 -13.52
N SER A 163 -4.83 -36.31 -13.23
CA SER A 163 -3.63 -36.96 -13.78
C SER A 163 -3.40 -38.38 -13.24
N MET A 164 -3.87 -38.66 -12.02
CA MET A 164 -3.71 -40.01 -11.41
C MET A 164 -4.83 -40.99 -11.75
N ARG A 165 -5.94 -40.53 -12.34
CA ARG A 165 -7.05 -41.41 -12.75
C ARG A 165 -6.60 -42.56 -13.65
N PRO A 166 -5.87 -42.33 -14.77
CA PRO A 166 -5.43 -43.41 -15.65
C PRO A 166 -4.46 -44.38 -14.94
N LEU A 167 -3.63 -43.87 -14.03
CA LEU A 167 -2.71 -44.73 -13.27
C LEU A 167 -3.46 -45.67 -12.33
N TYR A 168 -4.49 -45.19 -11.64
CA TYR A 168 -5.35 -46.05 -10.80
C TYR A 168 -6.14 -47.07 -11.62
N ALA A 169 -6.59 -46.68 -12.81
CA ALA A 169 -7.25 -47.60 -13.72
C ALA A 169 -6.32 -48.74 -14.17
N LEU A 170 -5.07 -48.41 -14.51
CA LEU A 170 -4.04 -49.39 -14.86
C LEU A 170 -3.66 -50.29 -13.68
N LEU A 171 -3.49 -49.73 -12.48
CA LEU A 171 -3.22 -50.54 -11.28
C LEU A 171 -4.35 -51.53 -10.98
N HIS A 172 -5.59 -51.06 -11.06
CA HIS A 172 -6.76 -51.94 -10.85
C HIS A 172 -6.86 -53.01 -11.94
N TRP A 173 -6.49 -52.68 -13.19
CA TRP A 173 -6.44 -53.65 -14.28
C TRP A 173 -5.37 -54.72 -14.04
N ILE A 174 -4.16 -54.34 -13.60
CA ILE A 174 -3.05 -55.26 -13.28
C ILE A 174 -3.42 -56.19 -12.12
N ASP A 175 -4.06 -55.66 -11.08
CA ASP A 175 -4.45 -56.40 -9.88
C ASP A 175 -5.50 -57.52 -10.19
N ASN A 176 -6.32 -57.28 -11.23
CA ASN A 176 -7.32 -58.23 -11.71
C ASN A 176 -6.83 -59.09 -12.90
N TYR A 177 -5.59 -58.91 -13.35
CA TYR A 177 -5.03 -59.63 -14.46
C TYR A 177 -4.72 -61.07 -14.06
N THR A 178 -5.39 -62.07 -14.72
CA THR A 178 -5.17 -63.49 -14.49
C THR A 178 -4.53 -64.10 -15.74
N PRO A 179 -3.27 -64.62 -15.67
CA PRO A 179 -2.64 -65.27 -16.81
C PRO A 179 -3.44 -66.43 -17.30
N GLY A 180 -3.73 -66.51 -18.63
CA GLY A 180 -4.42 -67.59 -19.25
C GLY A 180 -5.94 -67.49 -19.28
N ARG A 181 -6.57 -66.42 -18.84
CA ARG A 181 -8.00 -66.14 -19.01
C ARG A 181 -8.20 -64.96 -19.96
N HIS A 182 -9.41 -64.82 -20.55
CA HIS A 182 -9.81 -63.67 -21.33
C HIS A 182 -9.90 -62.44 -20.38
N ASN A 183 -8.91 -61.56 -20.42
CA ASN A 183 -8.88 -60.35 -19.64
C ASN A 183 -9.52 -59.18 -20.42
N THR A 184 -10.10 -58.23 -19.70
CA THR A 184 -10.59 -56.97 -20.30
C THR A 184 -9.43 -56.20 -20.96
N PRO A 185 -9.65 -55.49 -22.09
CA PRO A 185 -8.62 -54.68 -22.73
C PRO A 185 -8.06 -53.63 -21.79
N VAL A 186 -6.82 -53.24 -22.02
CA VAL A 186 -6.16 -52.16 -21.23
C VAL A 186 -6.98 -50.89 -21.32
N PRO A 187 -7.28 -50.21 -20.19
CA PRO A 187 -7.94 -48.90 -20.23
C PRO A 187 -7.11 -47.89 -21.01
N ASN A 188 -7.71 -47.27 -22.03
CA ASN A 188 -7.03 -46.34 -22.95
C ASN A 188 -7.28 -44.84 -22.63
N ASP A 189 -7.81 -44.49 -21.44
CA ASP A 189 -8.13 -43.08 -21.07
C ASP A 189 -7.25 -42.55 -19.93
#